data_7c9fc764844c2b7ffc8201fe022461ed
#
_entry.id   7c9fc764844c2b7ffc8201fe022461ed
#
_cell.length_a   1.000
_cell.length_b   1.000
_cell.length_c   1.000
_cell.angle_alpha   90.00
_cell.angle_beta   90.00
_cell.angle_gamma   90.00
#
_symmetry.space_group_name_H-M   'P 1'
#
loop_
_entity.id
_entity.type
_entity.pdbx_description
1 polymer ?
#
loop_
_entity_poly.entity_id
_entity_poly.type
_entity_poly.pdbx_seq_one_letter_code
_entity_poly.pdbx_strand_id
1 'polypeptide(L)'
;MRILYLDLDACSPHHLSCYGYPRQTSPIIDAIAREGLRCTNMYCSDAPCLPSRTAFYQGRFGIQTGVVGHGGTAADLKRQGPDRDFRSVYEEQSFPRELQKTGYHTAMISPFGQRHAAHHYYAGFNEIHNTGKGGMESAEEVQPVIERWLDDHAEDDDWYLHINYWDIHTPYRAPMDYGNPFEDVPLPDWWPDEMLDQHVKRAGPHSAQDLGMFLDNDIETYPRLPLRITDRATLKQWIDGYDTAIRYVDDMIGRIVAKLKDAGVYEDTVIVISADHGENQGELGIYGEHATADQGTCHIPFIVKWPDGATDKVDTALHYSLDWAPTVMQLIGRSEHIPDLWDGLALNETVLDGSAQGRDELIISQCVHICQRAVRFDENDRAWLYIKTYHDGYHPFPEHMLFDLNSDPLEQDNVAEQNPDVLKEAVWRYSNWHDKQMFRMTANASDSVDPMWTVMREGGPYHTRLPQPGADCLEDYLNRLEETGRSEGAAALRARYPDTHIRRK
;
A
#
# COMPACT_ATOMS: atom_id res chain seq x y z
N MET A 1 -3.10 -0.29 28.32
CA MET A 1 -2.05 0.21 27.37
C MET A 1 -2.73 0.94 26.22
N ARG A 2 -2.18 2.03 25.77
CA ARG A 2 -2.71 2.88 24.69
C ARG A 2 -2.01 2.54 23.38
N ILE A 3 -2.75 2.35 22.28
CA ILE A 3 -2.17 2.00 20.98
C ILE A 3 -2.73 2.96 19.92
N LEU A 4 -1.89 3.83 19.40
CA LEU A 4 -2.18 4.72 18.28
C LEU A 4 -1.58 4.15 17.00
N TYR A 5 -2.40 3.87 16.00
CA TYR A 5 -1.98 3.46 14.66
C TYR A 5 -2.27 4.56 13.64
N LEU A 6 -1.23 5.13 13.08
CA LEU A 6 -1.28 6.15 12.05
C LEU A 6 -1.06 5.52 10.69
N ASP A 7 -2.10 5.48 9.89
CA ASP A 7 -2.15 4.90 8.56
C ASP A 7 -2.09 6.02 7.52
N LEU A 8 -0.94 6.12 6.85
CA LEU A 8 -0.63 7.14 5.87
C LEU A 8 -0.87 6.57 4.48
N ASP A 9 -2.09 6.75 3.95
CA ASP A 9 -2.50 6.17 2.66
C ASP A 9 -1.52 6.50 1.53
N ALA A 10 -1.04 5.49 0.83
CA ALA A 10 -0.10 5.60 -0.29
C ALA A 10 1.28 6.18 0.07
N CYS A 11 1.72 6.09 1.33
CA CYS A 11 3.02 6.60 1.72
C CYS A 11 4.15 5.62 1.42
N SER A 12 5.07 6.00 0.54
CA SER A 12 6.30 5.23 0.27
C SER A 12 7.38 5.54 1.30
N PRO A 13 8.07 4.54 1.88
CA PRO A 13 9.21 4.77 2.77
C PRO A 13 10.36 5.48 2.06
N HIS A 14 10.49 5.33 0.75
CA HIS A 14 11.55 5.95 -0.06
C HIS A 14 11.50 7.49 -0.02
N HIS A 15 10.35 8.08 0.33
CA HIS A 15 10.16 9.53 0.46
C HIS A 15 10.14 10.03 1.92
N LEU A 16 10.48 9.17 2.90
CA LEU A 16 10.62 9.57 4.29
C LEU A 16 12.09 9.79 4.65
N SER A 17 12.41 10.93 5.28
CA SER A 17 13.80 11.28 5.61
C SER A 17 14.46 10.28 6.56
N CYS A 18 13.73 9.66 7.48
CA CYS A 18 14.27 8.60 8.34
C CYS A 18 14.62 7.30 7.60
N TYR A 19 14.12 7.09 6.37
CA TYR A 19 14.52 5.97 5.51
C TYR A 19 15.66 6.32 4.54
N GLY A 20 16.25 7.51 4.69
CA GLY A 20 17.40 7.95 3.89
C GLY A 20 17.06 8.86 2.72
N TYR A 21 15.81 9.30 2.60
CA TYR A 21 15.44 10.31 1.62
C TYR A 21 16.16 11.63 1.91
N PRO A 22 16.84 12.24 0.91
CA PRO A 22 17.67 13.40 1.18
C PRO A 22 16.92 14.70 1.46
N ARG A 23 15.61 14.75 1.16
CA ARG A 23 14.74 15.88 1.49
C ARG A 23 14.12 15.68 2.88
N GLN A 24 13.96 16.77 3.63
CA GLN A 24 13.39 16.73 5.00
C GLN A 24 11.85 16.73 4.95
N THR A 25 11.29 15.60 4.53
CA THR A 25 9.83 15.43 4.36
C THR A 25 9.10 15.11 5.65
N SER A 26 9.76 14.52 6.64
CA SER A 26 9.10 13.86 7.79
C SER A 26 9.78 14.08 9.14
N PRO A 27 10.11 15.33 9.56
CA PRO A 27 10.89 15.57 10.78
C PRO A 27 10.23 15.09 12.08
N ILE A 28 8.90 15.06 12.17
CA ILE A 28 8.18 14.53 13.36
C ILE A 28 8.23 13.00 13.34
N ILE A 29 7.96 12.38 12.20
CA ILE A 29 8.08 10.92 12.00
C ILE A 29 9.52 10.48 12.29
N ASP A 30 10.52 11.22 11.83
CA ASP A 30 11.93 10.96 12.11
C ASP A 30 12.26 11.00 13.60
N ALA A 31 11.63 11.91 14.35
CA ALA A 31 11.80 11.99 15.80
C ALA A 31 11.21 10.74 16.48
N ILE A 32 10.00 10.32 16.08
CA ILE A 32 9.36 9.09 16.61
C ILE A 32 10.19 7.85 16.25
N ALA A 33 10.75 7.80 15.03
CA ALA A 33 11.61 6.69 14.59
C ALA A 33 12.87 6.54 15.45
N ARG A 34 13.46 7.65 15.92
CA ARG A 34 14.58 7.62 16.86
C ARG A 34 14.20 7.15 18.27
N GLU A 35 12.95 7.30 18.65
CA GLU A 35 12.42 6.83 19.94
C GLU A 35 11.97 5.36 19.88
N GLY A 36 12.02 4.71 18.71
CA GLY A 36 11.51 3.37 18.51
C GLY A 36 12.33 2.50 17.57
N LEU A 37 11.64 1.58 16.94
CA LEU A 37 12.12 0.67 15.92
C LEU A 37 11.60 1.11 14.54
N ARG A 38 12.44 1.02 13.52
CA ARG A 38 12.09 1.19 12.11
C ARG A 38 12.40 -0.10 11.33
N CYS A 39 11.39 -0.69 10.68
CA CYS A 39 11.58 -1.80 9.76
C CYS A 39 11.83 -1.26 8.34
N THR A 40 12.91 -1.69 7.70
CA THR A 40 13.27 -1.21 6.35
C THR A 40 12.71 -2.09 5.23
N ASN A 41 12.16 -3.25 5.53
CA ASN A 41 11.60 -4.19 4.56
C ASN A 41 10.21 -4.69 5.01
N MET A 42 9.31 -3.74 5.26
CA MET A 42 7.90 -4.03 5.53
C MET A 42 7.09 -3.90 4.23
N TYR A 43 6.25 -4.89 3.94
CA TYR A 43 5.44 -4.91 2.72
C TYR A 43 3.97 -5.19 3.03
N CYS A 44 3.06 -4.62 2.24
CA CYS A 44 1.72 -5.15 2.18
C CYS A 44 1.71 -6.45 1.38
N SER A 45 0.91 -7.42 1.79
CA SER A 45 0.83 -8.73 1.11
C SER A 45 -0.01 -8.68 -0.17
N ASP A 46 -0.97 -7.80 -0.20
CA ASP A 46 -1.92 -7.61 -1.27
C ASP A 46 -2.14 -6.10 -1.47
N ALA A 47 -1.98 -5.63 -2.68
CA ALA A 47 -2.19 -4.21 -3.01
C ALA A 47 -3.42 -4.05 -3.93
N PRO A 48 -3.99 -2.87 -4.00
CA PRO A 48 -3.80 -1.69 -3.18
C PRO A 48 -4.76 -1.63 -1.97
N CYS A 49 -5.35 -0.48 -1.68
CA CYS A 49 -6.10 -0.13 -0.46
C CYS A 49 -7.04 -1.22 0.07
N LEU A 50 -8.06 -1.68 -0.69
CA LEU A 50 -9.06 -2.63 -0.19
C LEU A 50 -8.45 -4.00 0.12
N PRO A 51 -7.65 -4.63 -0.76
CA PRO A 51 -6.96 -5.87 -0.45
C PRO A 51 -5.99 -5.76 0.71
N SER A 52 -5.16 -4.71 0.75
CA SER A 52 -4.16 -4.51 1.80
C SER A 52 -4.79 -4.33 3.18
N ARG A 53 -5.77 -3.43 3.30
CA ARG A 53 -6.47 -3.21 4.57
C ARG A 53 -7.24 -4.44 5.02
N THR A 54 -7.82 -5.20 4.07
CA THR A 54 -8.47 -6.46 4.39
C THR A 54 -7.46 -7.48 4.93
N ALA A 55 -6.31 -7.63 4.28
CA ALA A 55 -5.25 -8.53 4.75
C ALA A 55 -4.75 -8.12 6.14
N PHE A 56 -4.51 -6.83 6.36
CA PHE A 56 -4.08 -6.27 7.65
C PHE A 56 -5.08 -6.57 8.78
N TYR A 57 -6.37 -6.20 8.60
CA TYR A 57 -7.38 -6.42 9.65
C TYR A 57 -7.72 -7.88 9.88
N GLN A 58 -7.61 -8.72 8.85
CA GLN A 58 -7.88 -10.15 8.96
C GLN A 58 -6.65 -10.96 9.37
N GLY A 59 -5.44 -10.35 9.39
CA GLY A 59 -4.19 -11.05 9.62
C GLY A 59 -3.89 -12.13 8.57
N ARG A 60 -4.46 -12.04 7.34
CA ARG A 60 -4.51 -13.11 6.35
C ARG A 60 -4.30 -12.61 4.93
N PHE A 61 -3.62 -13.40 4.11
CA PHE A 61 -3.43 -13.11 2.70
C PHE A 61 -4.76 -12.99 1.92
N GLY A 62 -4.79 -12.11 0.92
CA GLY A 62 -5.93 -11.91 0.03
C GLY A 62 -6.39 -13.19 -0.68
N ILE A 63 -5.46 -14.09 -1.03
CA ILE A 63 -5.80 -15.39 -1.60
C ILE A 63 -6.71 -16.21 -0.66
N GLN A 64 -6.55 -16.07 0.67
CA GLN A 64 -7.37 -16.75 1.68
C GLN A 64 -8.67 -15.99 1.96
N THR A 65 -8.62 -14.65 2.04
CA THR A 65 -9.81 -13.84 2.32
C THR A 65 -10.75 -13.76 1.12
N GLY A 66 -10.22 -13.84 -0.10
CA GLY A 66 -10.96 -13.65 -1.35
C GLY A 66 -10.91 -12.23 -1.88
N VAL A 67 -10.42 -11.26 -1.08
CA VAL A 67 -10.38 -9.84 -1.45
C VAL A 67 -9.02 -9.53 -2.06
N VAL A 68 -9.01 -9.42 -3.39
CA VAL A 68 -7.83 -9.06 -4.19
C VAL A 68 -8.14 -7.97 -5.22
N GLY A 69 -9.38 -7.48 -5.26
CA GLY A 69 -9.87 -6.47 -6.20
C GLY A 69 -10.58 -5.33 -5.49
N HIS A 70 -10.91 -4.25 -6.23
CA HIS A 70 -11.76 -3.13 -5.75
C HIS A 70 -13.22 -3.27 -6.13
N GLY A 71 -13.57 -4.25 -6.94
CA GLY A 71 -14.94 -4.49 -7.39
C GLY A 71 -15.08 -5.88 -8.02
N GLY A 72 -16.32 -6.28 -8.29
CA GLY A 72 -16.64 -7.64 -8.68
C GLY A 72 -16.58 -8.60 -7.49
N THR A 73 -16.71 -9.91 -7.75
CA THR A 73 -16.73 -10.92 -6.69
C THR A 73 -15.38 -11.14 -5.99
N ALA A 74 -14.29 -10.64 -6.59
CA ALA A 74 -12.96 -10.65 -5.98
C ALA A 74 -12.70 -9.48 -5.02
N ALA A 75 -13.71 -8.65 -4.74
CA ALA A 75 -13.74 -7.65 -3.68
C ALA A 75 -14.57 -8.09 -2.47
N ASP A 76 -15.21 -9.25 -2.55
CA ASP A 76 -16.03 -9.81 -1.48
C ASP A 76 -15.27 -10.89 -0.72
N LEU A 77 -15.47 -10.93 0.59
CA LEU A 77 -14.92 -11.97 1.44
C LEU A 77 -15.48 -13.35 1.05
N LYS A 78 -14.60 -14.34 0.98
CA LYS A 78 -15.00 -15.75 0.80
C LYS A 78 -15.77 -16.22 2.04
N ARG A 79 -16.83 -16.97 1.82
CA ARG A 79 -17.51 -17.66 2.93
C ARG A 79 -16.62 -18.75 3.51
N GLN A 80 -16.47 -18.76 4.81
CA GLN A 80 -15.65 -19.75 5.52
C GLN A 80 -16.35 -20.31 6.75
N GLY A 81 -15.96 -21.54 7.12
CA GLY A 81 -16.51 -22.23 8.25
C GLY A 81 -17.86 -22.93 7.98
N PRO A 82 -18.34 -23.71 8.96
CA PRO A 82 -19.60 -24.45 8.86
C PRO A 82 -20.84 -23.53 8.95
N ASP A 83 -20.73 -22.43 9.68
CA ASP A 83 -21.82 -21.51 9.94
C ASP A 83 -21.82 -20.40 8.90
N ARG A 84 -22.62 -20.55 7.87
CA ARG A 84 -22.67 -19.63 6.71
C ARG A 84 -23.73 -18.57 6.85
N ASP A 85 -24.39 -18.44 8.00
CA ASP A 85 -25.57 -17.63 8.15
C ASP A 85 -25.31 -16.27 8.82
N PHE A 86 -25.33 -16.18 10.15
CA PHE A 86 -25.24 -14.91 10.88
C PHE A 86 -23.89 -14.63 11.52
N ARG A 87 -22.92 -15.55 11.41
CA ARG A 87 -21.57 -15.37 11.92
C ARG A 87 -20.56 -15.56 10.81
N SER A 88 -19.71 -14.56 10.65
CA SER A 88 -18.56 -14.62 9.74
C SER A 88 -17.28 -14.80 10.53
N VAL A 89 -16.43 -15.72 10.09
CA VAL A 89 -15.07 -15.88 10.64
C VAL A 89 -14.31 -14.54 10.62
N TYR A 90 -14.54 -13.72 9.61
CA TYR A 90 -13.90 -12.42 9.47
C TYR A 90 -14.35 -11.40 10.51
N GLU A 91 -15.60 -11.40 10.88
CA GLU A 91 -16.14 -10.53 11.94
C GLU A 91 -15.72 -11.00 13.33
N GLU A 92 -15.66 -12.32 13.52
CA GLU A 92 -15.33 -12.91 14.82
C GLU A 92 -13.82 -12.92 15.12
N GLN A 93 -12.96 -12.92 14.10
CA GLN A 93 -11.52 -13.11 14.23
C GLN A 93 -10.69 -12.00 13.57
N SER A 94 -11.27 -10.84 13.30
CA SER A 94 -10.50 -9.68 12.87
C SER A 94 -9.63 -9.14 14.02
N PHE A 95 -8.50 -8.52 13.69
CA PHE A 95 -7.60 -7.94 14.68
C PHE A 95 -8.31 -6.96 15.65
N PRO A 96 -9.12 -5.98 15.17
CA PRO A 96 -9.85 -5.11 16.10
C PRO A 96 -10.85 -5.88 16.97
N ARG A 97 -11.47 -6.95 16.45
CA ARG A 97 -12.39 -7.79 17.23
C ARG A 97 -11.66 -8.55 18.33
N GLU A 98 -10.48 -9.10 18.04
CA GLU A 98 -9.70 -9.80 19.06
C GLU A 98 -9.21 -8.82 20.13
N LEU A 99 -8.78 -7.61 19.77
CA LEU A 99 -8.50 -6.54 20.75
C LEU A 99 -9.72 -6.22 21.62
N GLN A 100 -10.89 -6.03 20.99
CA GLN A 100 -12.13 -5.76 21.72
C GLN A 100 -12.48 -6.86 22.73
N LYS A 101 -12.28 -8.13 22.36
CA LYS A 101 -12.48 -9.28 23.28
C LYS A 101 -11.57 -9.26 24.50
N THR A 102 -10.40 -8.62 24.39
CA THR A 102 -9.47 -8.46 25.54
C THR A 102 -9.78 -7.25 26.42
N GLY A 103 -10.82 -6.48 26.09
CA GLY A 103 -11.25 -5.32 26.87
C GLY A 103 -10.80 -3.98 26.35
N TYR A 104 -10.08 -3.94 25.22
CA TYR A 104 -9.68 -2.67 24.59
C TYR A 104 -10.88 -1.91 24.03
N HIS A 105 -10.90 -0.62 24.25
CA HIS A 105 -11.81 0.29 23.54
C HIS A 105 -11.21 0.59 22.15
N THR A 106 -11.89 0.15 21.10
CA THR A 106 -11.39 0.24 19.73
C THR A 106 -12.10 1.33 18.96
N ALA A 107 -11.37 2.29 18.44
CA ALA A 107 -11.89 3.41 17.66
C ALA A 107 -11.19 3.52 16.30
N MET A 108 -11.96 3.92 15.27
CA MET A 108 -11.48 4.20 13.93
C MET A 108 -11.91 5.60 13.50
N ILE A 109 -10.97 6.39 13.00
CA ILE A 109 -11.22 7.67 12.34
C ILE A 109 -10.82 7.51 10.88
N SER A 110 -11.75 7.08 10.04
CA SER A 110 -11.55 6.80 8.61
C SER A 110 -12.88 6.63 7.88
N PRO A 111 -13.02 7.16 6.66
CA PRO A 111 -14.17 6.92 5.80
C PRO A 111 -14.02 5.64 4.95
N PHE A 112 -12.94 4.89 5.08
CA PHE A 112 -12.54 3.86 4.12
C PHE A 112 -13.59 2.75 3.93
N GLY A 113 -14.20 2.27 5.00
CA GLY A 113 -15.23 1.22 4.92
C GLY A 113 -16.43 1.63 4.07
N GLN A 114 -16.77 2.93 4.04
CA GLN A 114 -17.83 3.46 3.20
C GLN A 114 -17.39 3.62 1.74
N ARG A 115 -16.15 4.09 1.51
CA ARG A 115 -15.59 4.33 0.17
C ARG A 115 -15.70 3.09 -0.73
N HIS A 116 -15.37 1.92 -0.20
CA HIS A 116 -15.35 0.67 -0.94
C HIS A 116 -16.55 -0.24 -0.65
N ALA A 117 -17.58 0.25 0.07
CA ALA A 117 -18.67 -0.58 0.60
C ALA A 117 -18.16 -1.78 1.42
N ALA A 118 -17.00 -1.62 2.04
CA ALA A 118 -16.26 -2.67 2.75
C ALA A 118 -16.71 -2.73 4.22
N HIS A 119 -17.96 -3.10 4.47
CA HIS A 119 -18.57 -3.08 5.81
C HIS A 119 -17.87 -3.98 6.83
N HIS A 120 -17.11 -4.96 6.38
CA HIS A 120 -16.31 -5.83 7.24
C HIS A 120 -15.22 -5.10 8.03
N TYR A 121 -14.78 -3.90 7.61
CA TYR A 121 -13.85 -3.07 8.40
C TYR A 121 -14.46 -2.56 9.71
N TYR A 122 -15.79 -2.52 9.79
CA TYR A 122 -16.46 -2.04 11.00
C TYR A 122 -16.53 -3.09 12.10
N ALA A 123 -16.23 -4.34 11.78
CA ALA A 123 -16.25 -5.41 12.77
C ALA A 123 -15.10 -5.25 13.78
N GLY A 124 -15.48 -5.18 15.06
CA GLY A 124 -14.52 -5.06 16.16
C GLY A 124 -14.14 -3.64 16.57
N PHE A 125 -14.78 -2.62 15.98
CA PHE A 125 -14.66 -1.24 16.47
C PHE A 125 -15.87 -0.87 17.34
N ASN A 126 -15.59 -0.23 18.49
CA ASN A 126 -16.61 0.35 19.36
C ASN A 126 -17.10 1.69 18.80
N GLU A 127 -16.19 2.45 18.18
CA GLU A 127 -16.46 3.74 17.58
C GLU A 127 -15.92 3.81 16.16
N ILE A 128 -16.69 4.44 15.26
CA ILE A 128 -16.32 4.67 13.88
C ILE A 128 -16.68 6.12 13.55
N HIS A 129 -15.64 6.93 13.35
CA HIS A 129 -15.79 8.33 12.97
C HIS A 129 -15.54 8.47 11.46
N ASN A 130 -16.65 8.48 10.71
CA ASN A 130 -16.62 8.70 9.27
C ASN A 130 -16.76 10.19 8.97
N THR A 131 -15.74 10.79 8.39
CA THR A 131 -15.71 12.21 8.03
C THR A 131 -16.57 12.58 6.82
N GLY A 132 -17.05 11.56 6.07
CA GLY A 132 -18.18 11.71 5.14
C GLY A 132 -17.83 12.07 3.70
N LYS A 133 -16.53 12.17 3.31
CA LYS A 133 -16.11 12.50 1.95
C LYS A 133 -15.54 11.30 1.15
N GLY A 134 -15.59 10.10 1.73
CA GLY A 134 -15.24 8.86 1.04
C GLY A 134 -13.78 8.77 0.59
N GLY A 135 -12.82 9.29 1.37
CA GLY A 135 -11.40 9.31 1.05
C GLY A 135 -10.95 10.54 0.27
N MET A 136 -11.77 11.60 0.28
CA MET A 136 -11.41 12.91 -0.26
C MET A 136 -11.22 13.95 0.85
N GLU A 137 -11.13 13.51 2.08
CA GLU A 137 -10.85 14.33 3.24
C GLU A 137 -9.41 14.86 3.20
N SER A 138 -9.24 16.13 3.53
CA SER A 138 -7.93 16.66 3.90
C SER A 138 -7.62 16.37 5.37
N ALA A 139 -6.34 16.37 5.72
CA ALA A 139 -5.93 16.20 7.11
C ALA A 139 -6.54 17.26 8.03
N GLU A 140 -6.75 18.51 7.57
CA GLU A 140 -7.45 19.56 8.31
C GLU A 140 -8.91 19.21 8.64
N GLU A 141 -9.55 18.39 7.85
CA GLU A 141 -10.94 17.94 8.10
C GLU A 141 -10.99 16.76 9.06
N VAL A 142 -9.95 15.91 9.03
CA VAL A 142 -9.82 14.75 9.93
C VAL A 142 -9.31 15.19 11.32
N GLN A 143 -8.37 16.11 11.36
CA GLN A 143 -7.66 16.54 12.57
C GLN A 143 -8.57 16.98 13.73
N PRO A 144 -9.63 17.79 13.53
CA PRO A 144 -10.52 18.18 14.63
C PRO A 144 -11.28 17.00 15.25
N VAL A 145 -11.51 15.92 14.50
CA VAL A 145 -12.14 14.70 15.01
C VAL A 145 -11.15 13.95 15.89
N ILE A 146 -9.89 13.84 15.46
CA ILE A 146 -8.81 13.22 16.21
C ILE A 146 -8.57 13.95 17.53
N GLU A 147 -8.41 15.28 17.47
CA GLU A 147 -8.13 16.09 18.65
C GLU A 147 -9.24 16.02 19.70
N ARG A 148 -10.50 16.03 19.26
CA ARG A 148 -11.65 15.85 20.16
C ARG A 148 -11.66 14.46 20.79
N TRP A 149 -11.42 13.43 20.00
CA TRP A 149 -11.34 12.08 20.54
C TRP A 149 -10.23 11.94 21.59
N LEU A 150 -9.06 12.52 21.34
CA LEU A 150 -7.95 12.55 22.29
C LEU A 150 -8.26 13.41 23.52
N ASP A 151 -8.97 14.53 23.38
CA ASP A 151 -9.40 15.33 24.52
C ASP A 151 -10.35 14.55 25.45
N ASP A 152 -11.15 13.65 24.89
CA ASP A 152 -12.12 12.86 25.66
C ASP A 152 -11.51 11.55 26.21
N HIS A 153 -10.50 10.95 25.56
CA HIS A 153 -10.06 9.57 25.81
C HIS A 153 -8.55 9.38 26.03
N ALA A 154 -7.69 10.39 25.80
CA ALA A 154 -6.24 10.16 25.86
C ALA A 154 -5.77 9.60 27.21
N GLU A 155 -6.40 10.02 28.32
CA GLU A 155 -6.06 9.55 29.67
C GLU A 155 -6.68 8.19 30.02
N ASP A 156 -7.65 7.69 29.26
CA ASP A 156 -8.23 6.36 29.46
C ASP A 156 -7.18 5.26 29.24
N ASP A 157 -7.37 4.11 29.88
CA ASP A 157 -6.54 2.92 29.66
C ASP A 157 -7.12 2.02 28.56
N ASP A 158 -6.25 1.20 27.97
CA ASP A 158 -6.62 0.10 27.07
C ASP A 158 -7.49 0.55 25.87
N TRP A 159 -6.99 1.52 25.10
CA TRP A 159 -7.60 1.89 23.83
C TRP A 159 -6.69 1.57 22.63
N TYR A 160 -7.33 1.31 21.50
CA TYR A 160 -6.74 1.22 20.16
C TYR A 160 -7.40 2.26 19.26
N LEU A 161 -6.65 3.22 18.78
CA LEU A 161 -7.10 4.25 17.86
C LEU A 161 -6.40 4.10 16.51
N HIS A 162 -7.18 3.80 15.46
CA HIS A 162 -6.73 3.74 14.08
C HIS A 162 -7.14 5.02 13.34
N ILE A 163 -6.15 5.75 12.84
CA ILE A 163 -6.34 7.00 12.10
C ILE A 163 -5.82 6.82 10.68
N ASN A 164 -6.59 7.27 9.69
CA ASN A 164 -6.19 7.22 8.30
C ASN A 164 -6.11 8.65 7.72
N TYR A 165 -4.94 9.01 7.19
CA TYR A 165 -4.72 10.22 6.42
C TYR A 165 -4.60 9.91 4.92
N TRP A 166 -5.26 10.73 4.09
CA TRP A 166 -5.41 10.53 2.65
C TRP A 166 -4.63 11.50 1.79
N ASP A 167 -4.03 12.53 2.37
CA ASP A 167 -3.44 13.65 1.62
C ASP A 167 -2.25 13.25 0.76
N ILE A 168 -1.56 12.17 1.15
CA ILE A 168 -0.39 11.63 0.46
C ILE A 168 -0.80 10.83 -0.79
N HIS A 169 -1.97 10.19 -0.78
CA HIS A 169 -2.52 9.50 -1.95
C HIS A 169 -2.76 10.49 -3.11
N THR A 170 -2.42 10.07 -4.35
CA THR A 170 -2.72 10.88 -5.53
C THR A 170 -4.19 11.33 -5.54
N PRO A 171 -4.50 12.56 -5.88
CA PRO A 171 -3.71 13.66 -6.45
C PRO A 171 -3.08 14.63 -5.42
N TYR A 172 -2.42 14.22 -4.39
CA TYR A 172 -1.65 14.97 -3.38
C TYR A 172 -2.33 16.25 -2.89
N ARG A 173 -3.02 16.17 -1.75
CA ARG A 173 -4.03 17.15 -1.33
C ARG A 173 -3.56 18.19 -0.31
N ALA A 174 -2.24 18.37 -0.11
CA ALA A 174 -1.78 19.48 0.71
C ALA A 174 -2.36 20.81 0.21
N PRO A 175 -2.98 21.64 1.07
CA PRO A 175 -3.61 22.88 0.67
C PRO A 175 -2.63 23.84 -0.04
N MET A 176 -3.13 24.66 -0.95
CA MET A 176 -2.26 25.58 -1.71
C MET A 176 -1.59 26.65 -0.83
N ASP A 177 -2.26 27.11 0.22
CA ASP A 177 -1.74 28.07 1.18
C ASP A 177 -0.66 27.49 2.13
N TYR A 178 -0.53 26.16 2.19
CA TYR A 178 0.62 25.51 2.83
C TYR A 178 1.95 25.82 2.12
N GLY A 179 1.89 26.23 0.86
CA GLY A 179 3.07 26.52 0.04
C GLY A 179 3.79 25.27 -0.49
N ASN A 180 5.04 25.45 -0.92
CA ASN A 180 5.92 24.35 -1.35
C ASN A 180 7.23 24.40 -0.56
N PRO A 181 7.41 23.57 0.50
CA PRO A 181 8.65 23.53 1.27
C PRO A 181 9.89 23.13 0.47
N PHE A 182 9.70 22.58 -0.72
CA PHE A 182 10.77 22.03 -1.58
C PHE A 182 11.02 22.85 -2.83
N GLU A 183 10.45 24.07 -2.96
CA GLU A 183 10.59 24.90 -4.16
C GLU A 183 12.07 25.11 -4.55
N ASP A 184 12.92 25.45 -3.58
CA ASP A 184 14.34 25.68 -3.77
C ASP A 184 15.21 24.43 -3.51
N VAL A 185 14.62 23.27 -3.23
CA VAL A 185 15.34 22.02 -2.96
C VAL A 185 15.42 21.19 -4.25
N PRO A 186 16.63 20.79 -4.69
CA PRO A 186 16.75 19.99 -5.91
C PRO A 186 16.12 18.61 -5.75
N LEU A 187 15.75 17.98 -6.88
CA LEU A 187 15.43 16.56 -6.90
C LEU A 187 16.68 15.75 -6.52
N PRO A 188 16.52 14.62 -5.81
CA PRO A 188 17.56 13.60 -5.72
C PRO A 188 18.00 13.10 -7.11
N ASP A 189 19.20 12.56 -7.21
CA ASP A 189 19.75 12.00 -8.46
C ASP A 189 19.16 10.62 -8.84
N TRP A 190 18.00 10.28 -8.30
CA TRP A 190 17.31 9.00 -8.53
C TRP A 190 16.66 8.90 -9.91
N TRP A 191 16.38 10.04 -10.52
CA TRP A 191 15.75 10.12 -11.84
C TRP A 191 16.71 10.74 -12.85
N PRO A 192 17.64 9.97 -13.46
CA PRO A 192 18.51 10.47 -14.51
C PRO A 192 17.69 10.86 -15.75
N ASP A 193 18.22 11.82 -16.53
CA ASP A 193 17.52 12.36 -17.70
C ASP A 193 17.24 11.26 -18.75
N GLU A 194 18.14 10.30 -18.92
CA GLU A 194 17.96 9.16 -19.83
C GLU A 194 16.76 8.28 -19.45
N MET A 195 16.51 8.09 -18.16
CA MET A 195 15.34 7.37 -17.66
C MET A 195 14.07 8.16 -17.95
N LEU A 196 14.08 9.46 -17.69
CA LEU A 196 12.93 10.33 -17.98
C LEU A 196 12.58 10.34 -19.46
N ASP A 197 13.58 10.41 -20.35
CA ASP A 197 13.41 10.34 -21.81
C ASP A 197 12.74 9.01 -22.26
N GLN A 198 12.99 7.92 -21.54
CA GLN A 198 12.31 6.65 -21.78
C GLN A 198 10.88 6.66 -21.23
N HIS A 199 10.65 7.20 -20.02
CA HIS A 199 9.35 7.25 -19.38
C HIS A 199 8.34 8.08 -20.17
N VAL A 200 8.76 9.18 -20.78
CA VAL A 200 7.91 10.03 -21.65
C VAL A 200 7.38 9.26 -22.86
N LYS A 201 8.07 8.20 -23.29
CA LYS A 201 7.68 7.35 -24.43
C LYS A 201 6.85 6.12 -24.02
N ARG A 202 6.77 5.79 -22.74
CA ARG A 202 6.05 4.59 -22.28
C ARG A 202 4.55 4.74 -22.49
N ALA A 203 3.90 3.62 -22.81
CA ALA A 203 2.46 3.46 -22.83
C ALA A 203 2.00 2.76 -21.55
N GLY A 204 0.79 3.04 -21.13
CA GLY A 204 0.14 2.47 -19.95
C GLY A 204 -0.55 3.57 -19.13
N PRO A 205 -1.63 3.24 -18.43
CA PRO A 205 -2.27 4.18 -17.51
C PRO A 205 -1.26 4.65 -16.46
N HIS A 206 -1.37 5.92 -16.04
CA HIS A 206 -0.43 6.56 -15.12
C HIS A 206 1.05 6.56 -15.58
N SER A 207 1.31 6.43 -16.88
CA SER A 207 2.64 6.77 -17.42
C SER A 207 2.89 8.28 -17.32
N ALA A 208 4.12 8.70 -17.59
CA ALA A 208 4.54 10.11 -17.49
C ALA A 208 3.61 11.09 -18.22
N GLN A 209 3.00 10.67 -19.33
CA GLN A 209 2.06 11.49 -20.12
C GLN A 209 0.57 11.22 -19.83
N ASP A 210 0.25 10.31 -18.92
CA ASP A 210 -1.13 9.87 -18.63
C ASP A 210 -1.44 9.93 -17.12
N LEU A 211 -1.01 11.00 -16.44
CA LEU A 211 -1.10 11.13 -14.97
C LEU A 211 -2.53 11.04 -14.43
N GLY A 212 -3.55 11.32 -15.26
CA GLY A 212 -4.97 11.10 -14.96
C GLY A 212 -5.47 9.73 -15.40
N MET A 213 -4.69 8.68 -15.26
CA MET A 213 -4.93 7.29 -15.66
C MET A 213 -4.76 7.08 -17.18
N PHE A 214 -5.67 7.51 -18.04
CA PHE A 214 -5.61 7.41 -19.50
C PHE A 214 -5.60 8.77 -20.18
N LEU A 215 -5.42 9.85 -19.42
CA LEU A 215 -5.51 11.24 -19.88
C LEU A 215 -4.57 12.14 -19.09
N ASP A 216 -4.61 13.41 -19.40
CA ASP A 216 -3.89 14.45 -18.67
C ASP A 216 -4.39 14.54 -17.22
N ASN A 217 -3.52 15.04 -16.34
CA ASN A 217 -3.94 15.37 -14.99
C ASN A 217 -4.91 16.56 -14.97
N ASP A 218 -5.83 16.56 -14.01
CA ASP A 218 -6.76 17.66 -13.75
C ASP A 218 -6.07 18.80 -12.98
N ILE A 219 -5.41 19.69 -13.69
CA ILE A 219 -4.72 20.84 -13.11
C ILE A 219 -5.65 21.97 -12.66
N GLU A 220 -6.94 21.96 -13.06
CA GLU A 220 -7.92 22.92 -12.57
C GLU A 220 -8.29 22.62 -11.13
N THR A 221 -8.52 21.35 -10.83
CA THR A 221 -8.80 20.88 -9.45
C THR A 221 -7.53 20.77 -8.62
N TYR A 222 -6.42 20.35 -9.24
CA TYR A 222 -5.13 20.04 -8.54
C TYR A 222 -3.98 20.88 -9.12
N PRO A 223 -3.97 22.20 -8.93
CA PRO A 223 -3.01 23.11 -9.56
C PRO A 223 -1.57 22.95 -9.07
N ARG A 224 -1.35 22.21 -7.96
CA ARG A 224 -0.01 21.88 -7.46
C ARG A 224 0.74 20.94 -8.41
N LEU A 225 0.03 20.11 -9.15
CA LEU A 225 0.61 19.06 -9.99
C LEU A 225 0.72 19.48 -11.45
N PRO A 226 1.66 18.92 -12.23
CA PRO A 226 1.77 19.21 -13.66
C PRO A 226 0.66 18.52 -14.46
N LEU A 227 0.39 19.02 -15.66
CA LEU A 227 -0.51 18.39 -16.62
C LEU A 227 0.01 17.01 -17.05
N ARG A 228 1.32 16.93 -17.33
CA ARG A 228 2.09 15.75 -17.74
C ARG A 228 3.51 15.88 -17.22
N ILE A 229 4.21 14.78 -17.10
CA ILE A 229 5.66 14.77 -16.91
C ILE A 229 6.30 14.66 -18.31
N THR A 230 7.02 15.70 -18.72
CA THR A 230 7.68 15.78 -20.04
C THR A 230 9.15 16.14 -19.96
N ASP A 231 9.58 16.65 -18.82
CA ASP A 231 10.93 17.13 -18.56
C ASP A 231 11.21 17.16 -17.05
N ARG A 232 12.45 17.49 -16.67
CA ARG A 232 12.89 17.53 -15.28
C ARG A 232 12.14 18.58 -14.44
N ALA A 233 11.63 19.66 -15.03
CA ALA A 233 10.88 20.68 -14.30
C ALA A 233 9.49 20.16 -13.91
N THR A 234 8.80 19.52 -14.83
CA THR A 234 7.50 18.90 -14.59
C THR A 234 7.59 17.67 -13.69
N LEU A 235 8.68 16.88 -13.78
CA LEU A 235 8.99 15.83 -12.81
C LEU A 235 9.20 16.43 -11.42
N LYS A 236 9.98 17.52 -11.30
CA LYS A 236 10.18 18.18 -10.01
C LYS A 236 8.85 18.67 -9.43
N GLN A 237 7.99 19.28 -10.22
CA GLN A 237 6.68 19.72 -9.78
C GLN A 237 5.83 18.56 -9.24
N TRP A 238 5.89 17.40 -9.90
CA TRP A 238 5.21 16.18 -9.48
C TRP A 238 5.71 15.68 -8.12
N ILE A 239 7.02 15.47 -7.98
CA ILE A 239 7.67 15.00 -6.77
C ILE A 239 7.52 16.00 -5.62
N ASP A 240 7.63 17.30 -5.88
CA ASP A 240 7.38 18.34 -4.87
C ASP A 240 5.94 18.26 -4.32
N GLY A 241 4.97 17.92 -5.18
CA GLY A 241 3.58 17.71 -4.77
C GLY A 241 3.45 16.57 -3.74
N TYR A 242 4.06 15.44 -4.04
CA TYR A 242 4.07 14.26 -3.15
C TYR A 242 4.80 14.53 -1.84
N ASP A 243 6.02 15.07 -1.91
CA ASP A 243 6.83 15.41 -0.73
C ASP A 243 6.14 16.46 0.15
N THR A 244 5.45 17.42 -0.47
CA THR A 244 4.67 18.43 0.27
C THR A 244 3.49 17.80 1.01
N ALA A 245 2.81 16.81 0.41
CA ALA A 245 1.72 16.10 1.07
C ALA A 245 2.22 15.29 2.28
N ILE A 246 3.37 14.64 2.16
CA ILE A 246 4.03 13.96 3.30
C ILE A 246 4.34 14.97 4.40
N ARG A 247 4.98 16.09 4.07
CA ARG A 247 5.36 17.11 5.04
C ARG A 247 4.14 17.72 5.74
N TYR A 248 3.06 17.93 5.00
CA TYR A 248 1.81 18.44 5.56
C TYR A 248 1.18 17.47 6.57
N VAL A 249 1.15 16.16 6.25
CA VAL A 249 0.66 15.14 7.19
C VAL A 249 1.61 14.98 8.38
N ASP A 250 2.93 15.09 8.19
CA ASP A 250 3.91 15.07 9.28
C ASP A 250 3.63 16.19 10.31
N ASP A 251 3.30 17.40 9.86
CA ASP A 251 2.91 18.50 10.74
C ASP A 251 1.61 18.19 11.52
N MET A 252 0.65 17.49 10.91
CA MET A 252 -0.57 17.03 11.60
C MET A 252 -0.28 15.97 12.66
N ILE A 253 0.64 15.05 12.38
CA ILE A 253 1.14 14.09 13.38
C ILE A 253 1.79 14.82 14.56
N GLY A 254 2.52 15.92 14.29
CA GLY A 254 3.08 16.79 15.34
C GLY A 254 2.02 17.33 16.31
N ARG A 255 0.82 17.67 15.83
CA ARG A 255 -0.30 18.10 16.67
C ARG A 255 -0.84 16.97 17.55
N ILE A 256 -0.90 15.73 17.01
CA ILE A 256 -1.28 14.55 17.80
C ILE A 256 -0.25 14.29 18.91
N VAL A 257 1.04 14.32 18.58
CA VAL A 257 2.13 14.16 19.56
C VAL A 257 2.04 15.23 20.67
N ALA A 258 1.76 16.49 20.31
CA ALA A 258 1.58 17.55 21.29
C ALA A 258 0.40 17.26 22.24
N LYS A 259 -0.74 16.81 21.72
CA LYS A 259 -1.91 16.42 22.52
C LYS A 259 -1.59 15.28 23.51
N LEU A 260 -0.88 14.23 23.08
CA LEU A 260 -0.48 13.12 23.95
C LEU A 260 0.50 13.60 25.06
N LYS A 261 1.41 14.53 24.72
CA LYS A 261 2.34 15.13 25.70
C LYS A 261 1.62 16.02 26.69
N ASP A 262 0.67 16.84 26.24
CA ASP A 262 -0.13 17.71 27.10
C ASP A 262 -1.01 16.90 28.07
N ALA A 263 -1.53 15.75 27.63
CA ALA A 263 -2.24 14.80 28.48
C ALA A 263 -1.31 13.95 29.39
N GLY A 264 0.01 14.07 29.23
CA GLY A 264 1.00 13.33 30.04
C GLY A 264 1.07 11.84 29.74
N VAL A 265 0.56 11.38 28.60
CA VAL A 265 0.46 9.94 28.25
C VAL A 265 1.37 9.52 27.09
N TYR A 266 2.14 10.45 26.51
CA TYR A 266 2.98 10.17 25.33
C TYR A 266 3.98 9.03 25.54
N GLU A 267 4.64 8.98 26.70
CA GLU A 267 5.66 7.96 26.99
C GLU A 267 5.04 6.56 27.11
N ASP A 268 3.83 6.47 27.66
CA ASP A 268 3.09 5.21 27.87
C ASP A 268 2.20 4.80 26.68
N THR A 269 2.28 5.54 25.57
CA THR A 269 1.50 5.26 24.35
C THR A 269 2.37 4.59 23.31
N VAL A 270 1.88 3.43 22.81
CA VAL A 270 2.42 2.80 21.60
C VAL A 270 2.03 3.66 20.40
N ILE A 271 3.00 4.07 19.59
CA ILE A 271 2.75 4.82 18.37
C ILE A 271 3.28 4.01 17.19
N VAL A 272 2.41 3.70 16.25
CA VAL A 272 2.74 3.03 14.99
C VAL A 272 2.50 3.99 13.84
N ILE A 273 3.48 4.10 12.95
CA ILE A 273 3.36 4.84 11.69
C ILE A 273 3.60 3.86 10.57
N SER A 274 2.61 3.71 9.71
CA SER A 274 2.65 2.80 8.57
C SER A 274 1.80 3.34 7.42
N ALA A 275 1.69 2.56 6.35
CA ALA A 275 0.81 2.80 5.23
C ALA A 275 0.10 1.50 4.85
N ASP A 276 -1.00 1.60 4.13
CA ASP A 276 -1.65 0.44 3.54
C ASP A 276 -0.91 -0.06 2.29
N HIS A 277 -0.38 0.84 1.48
CA HIS A 277 0.50 0.61 0.34
C HIS A 277 1.34 1.87 0.11
N GLY A 278 2.29 1.79 -0.79
CA GLY A 278 3.05 2.94 -1.29
C GLY A 278 2.43 3.51 -2.57
N GLU A 279 3.22 4.28 -3.29
CA GLU A 279 2.84 4.90 -4.56
C GLU A 279 4.05 5.01 -5.49
N ASN A 280 3.86 4.64 -6.75
CA ASN A 280 4.91 4.72 -7.77
C ASN A 280 5.31 6.17 -8.05
N GLN A 281 6.60 6.42 -8.03
CA GLN A 281 7.22 7.71 -8.35
C GLN A 281 8.27 7.57 -9.46
N GLY A 282 8.01 6.65 -10.39
CA GLY A 282 8.88 6.33 -11.53
C GLY A 282 9.24 4.85 -11.62
N GLU A 283 8.96 4.05 -10.60
CA GLU A 283 9.10 2.60 -10.65
C GLU A 283 8.30 2.04 -11.83
N LEU A 284 8.92 1.20 -12.62
CA LEU A 284 8.35 0.66 -13.86
C LEU A 284 7.83 1.74 -14.85
N GLY A 285 8.21 3.02 -14.65
CA GLY A 285 7.75 4.16 -15.45
C GLY A 285 6.32 4.62 -15.14
N ILE A 286 5.82 4.33 -13.96
CA ILE A 286 4.48 4.69 -13.45
C ILE A 286 4.61 5.84 -12.46
N TYR A 287 3.63 6.75 -12.43
CA TYR A 287 3.61 7.92 -11.57
C TYR A 287 2.25 8.13 -10.91
N GLY A 288 2.24 8.26 -9.58
CA GLY A 288 1.04 8.60 -8.83
C GLY A 288 -0.05 7.54 -8.85
N GLU A 289 0.36 6.29 -8.89
CA GLU A 289 -0.54 5.15 -8.80
C GLU A 289 0.13 4.00 -8.06
N HIS A 290 -0.67 3.11 -7.56
CA HIS A 290 -0.31 1.89 -6.84
C HIS A 290 -0.73 0.69 -7.68
N ALA A 291 -0.20 0.65 -8.92
CA ALA A 291 -0.73 -0.18 -9.99
C ALA A 291 -0.14 -1.59 -10.06
N THR A 292 1.09 -1.78 -9.60
CA THR A 292 1.93 -2.96 -9.85
C THR A 292 2.33 -3.68 -8.56
N ALA A 293 2.79 -4.93 -8.66
CA ALA A 293 3.30 -5.69 -7.52
C ALA A 293 4.81 -5.41 -7.31
N ASP A 294 5.19 -4.14 -7.33
CA ASP A 294 6.55 -3.64 -7.22
C ASP A 294 6.85 -2.99 -5.85
N GLN A 295 8.06 -2.47 -5.68
CA GLN A 295 8.45 -1.76 -4.46
C GLN A 295 7.68 -0.46 -4.28
N GLY A 296 7.51 0.34 -5.34
CA GLY A 296 6.80 1.61 -5.27
C GLY A 296 5.41 1.44 -4.66
N THR A 297 4.69 0.40 -5.10
CA THR A 297 3.36 0.06 -4.59
C THR A 297 3.37 -0.67 -3.25
N CYS A 298 4.24 -1.66 -3.08
CA CYS A 298 4.02 -2.68 -2.02
C CYS A 298 4.94 -2.52 -0.81
N HIS A 299 6.06 -1.80 -0.95
CA HIS A 299 6.97 -1.49 0.15
C HIS A 299 6.43 -0.30 0.94
N ILE A 300 6.20 -0.49 2.24
CA ILE A 300 5.55 0.49 3.12
C ILE A 300 6.45 0.86 4.30
N PRO A 301 6.31 2.06 4.86
CA PRO A 301 6.97 2.40 6.12
C PRO A 301 6.38 1.59 7.26
N PHE A 302 7.21 1.24 8.23
CA PHE A 302 6.76 0.70 9.50
C PHE A 302 7.69 1.16 10.61
N ILE A 303 7.17 2.03 11.44
CA ILE A 303 7.86 2.61 12.60
C ILE A 303 7.01 2.31 13.83
N VAL A 304 7.60 1.78 14.88
CA VAL A 304 6.91 1.51 16.13
C VAL A 304 7.71 2.05 17.32
N LYS A 305 7.11 3.00 18.05
CA LYS A 305 7.52 3.38 19.40
C LYS A 305 6.70 2.55 20.37
N TRP A 306 7.36 1.63 21.06
CA TRP A 306 6.74 0.81 22.10
C TRP A 306 7.29 1.23 23.47
N PRO A 307 6.45 1.50 24.50
CA PRO A 307 6.93 1.79 25.84
C PRO A 307 7.91 0.72 26.34
N ASP A 308 9.09 1.15 26.79
CA ASP A 308 10.19 0.26 27.19
C ASP A 308 10.72 -0.71 26.11
N GLY A 309 10.39 -0.44 24.84
CA GLY A 309 10.85 -1.23 23.69
C GLY A 309 12.17 -0.75 23.11
N ALA A 310 12.51 -1.29 21.94
CA ALA A 310 13.72 -0.94 21.20
C ALA A 310 13.73 0.56 20.84
N THR A 311 14.86 1.22 21.03
CA THR A 311 15.05 2.65 20.76
C THR A 311 16.18 2.83 19.77
N ASP A 312 15.98 3.69 18.76
CA ASP A 312 16.91 3.99 17.65
C ASP A 312 17.43 2.70 16.97
N LYS A 313 16.52 1.75 16.75
CA LYS A 313 16.83 0.49 16.10
C LYS A 313 16.30 0.43 14.67
N VAL A 314 17.02 -0.31 13.85
CA VAL A 314 16.66 -0.60 12.46
C VAL A 314 16.61 -2.10 12.28
N ASP A 315 15.49 -2.60 11.83
CA ASP A 315 15.31 -3.98 11.41
C ASP A 315 15.31 -4.06 9.88
N THR A 316 16.12 -4.97 9.35
CA THR A 316 16.28 -5.18 7.90
C THR A 316 15.67 -6.48 7.40
N ALA A 317 15.02 -7.25 8.27
CA ALA A 317 14.37 -8.50 7.89
C ALA A 317 13.07 -8.26 7.06
N LEU A 318 12.63 -9.29 6.37
CA LEU A 318 11.44 -9.23 5.51
C LEU A 318 10.17 -9.48 6.32
N HIS A 319 9.24 -8.54 6.27
CA HIS A 319 7.98 -8.56 7.02
C HIS A 319 6.78 -8.18 6.18
N TYR A 320 5.60 -8.61 6.63
CA TYR A 320 4.32 -8.12 6.13
C TYR A 320 3.60 -7.23 7.16
N SER A 321 2.80 -6.29 6.69
CA SER A 321 1.92 -5.47 7.55
C SER A 321 0.99 -6.32 8.43
N LEU A 322 0.53 -7.46 7.93
CA LEU A 322 -0.32 -8.40 8.67
C LEU A 322 0.38 -9.08 9.87
N ASP A 323 1.70 -8.92 10.02
CA ASP A 323 2.47 -9.40 11.19
C ASP A 323 2.20 -8.56 12.44
N TRP A 324 1.65 -7.36 12.27
CA TRP A 324 1.31 -6.48 13.39
C TRP A 324 0.24 -7.07 14.30
N ALA A 325 -0.78 -7.69 13.74
CA ALA A 325 -1.88 -8.26 14.51
C ALA A 325 -1.42 -9.28 15.57
N PRO A 326 -0.70 -10.37 15.23
CA PRO A 326 -0.19 -11.31 16.25
C PRO A 326 0.88 -10.66 17.14
N THR A 327 1.65 -9.68 16.66
CA THR A 327 2.64 -8.93 17.46
C THR A 327 1.97 -8.24 18.63
N VAL A 328 0.91 -7.47 18.38
CA VAL A 328 0.16 -6.76 19.43
C VAL A 328 -0.38 -7.77 20.44
N MET A 329 -1.05 -8.83 19.98
CA MET A 329 -1.66 -9.82 20.87
C MET A 329 -0.64 -10.49 21.79
N GLN A 330 0.57 -10.76 21.31
CA GLN A 330 1.65 -11.28 22.15
C GLN A 330 2.18 -10.24 23.14
N LEU A 331 2.43 -9.01 22.68
CA LEU A 331 3.00 -7.95 23.50
C LEU A 331 2.07 -7.48 24.62
N ILE A 332 0.76 -7.53 24.42
CA ILE A 332 -0.23 -7.25 25.48
C ILE A 332 -0.55 -8.48 26.36
N GLY A 333 0.15 -9.61 26.15
CA GLY A 333 -0.02 -10.83 26.93
C GLY A 333 -1.34 -11.57 26.66
N ARG A 334 -1.83 -11.54 25.43
CA ARG A 334 -3.09 -12.16 24.98
C ARG A 334 -2.91 -13.12 23.81
N SER A 335 -1.84 -13.91 23.83
CA SER A 335 -1.52 -14.88 22.77
C SER A 335 -2.64 -15.90 22.51
N GLU A 336 -3.47 -16.19 23.51
CA GLU A 336 -4.65 -17.05 23.39
C GLU A 336 -5.74 -16.49 22.45
N HIS A 337 -5.65 -15.21 22.11
CA HIS A 337 -6.52 -14.53 21.16
C HIS A 337 -5.95 -14.45 19.73
N ILE A 338 -4.84 -15.14 19.44
CA ILE A 338 -4.30 -15.24 18.07
C ILE A 338 -5.02 -16.41 17.38
N PRO A 339 -5.87 -16.14 16.37
CA PRO A 339 -6.56 -17.21 15.65
C PRO A 339 -5.58 -18.04 14.81
N ASP A 340 -5.81 -19.36 14.73
CA ASP A 340 -5.02 -20.29 13.90
C ASP A 340 -5.07 -19.94 12.40
N LEU A 341 -6.05 -19.14 11.99
CA LEU A 341 -6.22 -18.71 10.59
C LEU A 341 -5.33 -17.54 10.19
N TRP A 342 -4.73 -16.83 11.14
CA TRP A 342 -3.84 -15.71 10.81
C TRP A 342 -2.54 -16.21 10.16
N ASP A 343 -2.09 -15.49 9.13
CA ASP A 343 -0.85 -15.75 8.38
C ASP A 343 0.34 -14.95 8.93
N GLY A 344 0.07 -13.98 9.81
CA GLY A 344 1.06 -13.11 10.41
C GLY A 344 2.03 -13.84 11.33
N LEU A 345 3.27 -13.40 11.34
CA LEU A 345 4.30 -13.82 12.30
C LEU A 345 4.56 -12.69 13.29
N ALA A 346 4.52 -12.98 14.58
CA ALA A 346 4.75 -11.96 15.59
C ALA A 346 6.20 -11.46 15.60
N LEU A 347 6.36 -10.15 15.75
CA LEU A 347 7.63 -9.40 15.75
C LEU A 347 7.98 -8.92 17.17
N ASN A 348 7.51 -9.59 18.22
CA ASN A 348 7.64 -9.11 19.59
C ASN A 348 9.10 -8.94 20.04
N GLU A 349 10.01 -9.84 19.70
CA GLU A 349 11.44 -9.70 20.04
C GLU A 349 12.06 -8.52 19.28
N THR A 350 11.70 -8.35 18.01
CA THR A 350 12.14 -7.21 17.21
C THR A 350 11.68 -5.87 17.81
N VAL A 351 10.41 -5.79 18.23
CA VAL A 351 9.85 -4.59 18.86
C VAL A 351 10.46 -4.30 20.23
N LEU A 352 10.75 -5.33 21.02
CA LEU A 352 11.25 -5.15 22.40
C LEU A 352 12.76 -4.87 22.47
N ASP A 353 13.57 -5.56 21.67
CA ASP A 353 15.04 -5.46 21.78
C ASP A 353 15.77 -5.20 20.45
N GLY A 354 15.05 -5.20 19.32
CA GLY A 354 15.64 -5.01 17.99
C GLY A 354 16.23 -6.27 17.38
N SER A 355 15.91 -7.46 17.90
CA SER A 355 16.36 -8.74 17.35
C SER A 355 15.69 -9.01 16.01
N ALA A 356 16.47 -9.13 14.93
CA ALA A 356 15.93 -9.36 13.59
C ALA A 356 15.44 -10.81 13.44
N GLN A 357 14.13 -10.98 13.26
CA GLN A 357 13.49 -12.24 12.86
C GLN A 357 12.52 -11.94 11.75
N GLY A 358 12.72 -12.52 10.58
CA GLY A 358 11.89 -12.27 9.41
C GLY A 358 11.66 -13.52 8.58
N ARG A 359 11.13 -13.32 7.39
CA ARG A 359 10.88 -14.37 6.40
C ARG A 359 12.03 -14.48 5.41
N ASP A 360 12.17 -15.66 4.79
CA ASP A 360 13.11 -15.89 3.68
C ASP A 360 12.60 -15.30 2.37
N GLU A 361 11.27 -15.14 2.26
CA GLU A 361 10.60 -14.57 1.09
C GLU A 361 9.28 -13.91 1.44
N LEU A 362 8.86 -12.95 0.62
CA LEU A 362 7.52 -12.38 0.61
C LEU A 362 6.86 -12.63 -0.74
N ILE A 363 5.60 -13.06 -0.72
CA ILE A 363 4.77 -13.15 -1.92
C ILE A 363 3.75 -12.02 -1.88
N ILE A 364 3.69 -11.23 -2.94
CA ILE A 364 2.90 -10.02 -3.03
C ILE A 364 1.92 -10.16 -4.19
N SER A 365 0.71 -9.65 -4.04
CA SER A 365 -0.33 -9.72 -5.06
C SER A 365 -0.89 -8.34 -5.39
N GLN A 366 -1.13 -8.10 -6.67
CA GLN A 366 -1.87 -6.95 -7.19
C GLN A 366 -2.87 -7.43 -8.24
N CYS A 367 -4.17 -7.15 -8.07
CA CYS A 367 -5.21 -7.58 -9.00
C CYS A 367 -6.28 -6.51 -9.28
N VAL A 368 -6.01 -5.24 -8.99
CA VAL A 368 -6.95 -4.11 -9.18
C VAL A 368 -6.70 -3.37 -10.49
N HIS A 369 -5.46 -2.92 -10.71
CA HIS A 369 -5.06 -2.19 -11.92
C HIS A 369 -4.43 -3.13 -12.96
N ILE A 370 -3.79 -4.17 -12.46
CA ILE A 370 -3.05 -5.19 -13.21
C ILE A 370 -3.29 -6.52 -12.49
N CYS A 371 -3.00 -7.67 -13.13
CA CYS A 371 -2.93 -8.94 -12.40
C CYS A 371 -1.49 -9.42 -12.36
N GLN A 372 -0.86 -9.24 -11.20
CA GLN A 372 0.53 -9.64 -10.96
C GLN A 372 0.68 -10.35 -9.61
N ARG A 373 1.71 -11.20 -9.52
CA ARG A 373 2.30 -11.66 -8.27
C ARG A 373 3.79 -11.50 -8.29
N ALA A 374 4.34 -11.06 -7.17
CA ALA A 374 5.77 -10.86 -7.01
C ALA A 374 6.33 -11.75 -5.89
N VAL A 375 7.63 -12.01 -5.98
CA VAL A 375 8.43 -12.65 -4.92
C VAL A 375 9.59 -11.73 -4.58
N ARG A 376 9.60 -11.21 -3.36
CA ARG A 376 10.73 -10.49 -2.78
C ARG A 376 11.53 -11.46 -1.92
N PHE A 377 12.83 -11.63 -2.19
CA PHE A 377 13.72 -12.53 -1.45
C PHE A 377 15.16 -12.07 -1.54
N ASP A 378 15.99 -12.53 -0.61
CA ASP A 378 17.43 -12.29 -0.64
C ASP A 378 18.17 -13.56 -1.05
N GLU A 379 19.13 -13.41 -1.94
CA GLU A 379 20.00 -14.50 -2.36
C GLU A 379 21.37 -13.97 -2.78
N ASN A 380 22.45 -14.59 -2.28
CA ASN A 380 23.84 -14.22 -2.58
C ASN A 380 24.15 -12.73 -2.30
N ASP A 381 23.73 -12.23 -1.15
CA ASP A 381 23.87 -10.83 -0.69
C ASP A 381 23.19 -9.81 -1.61
N ARG A 382 22.21 -10.24 -2.39
CA ARG A 382 21.37 -9.39 -3.25
C ARG A 382 19.91 -9.48 -2.88
N ALA A 383 19.26 -8.33 -2.96
CA ALA A 383 17.83 -8.18 -2.80
C ALA A 383 17.13 -8.32 -4.16
N TRP A 384 16.36 -9.38 -4.35
CA TRP A 384 15.68 -9.68 -5.61
C TRP A 384 14.18 -9.41 -5.52
N LEU A 385 13.64 -8.86 -6.60
CA LEU A 385 12.20 -8.82 -6.84
C LEU A 385 11.90 -9.47 -8.18
N TYR A 386 11.14 -10.55 -8.13
CA TYR A 386 10.56 -11.21 -9.30
C TYR A 386 9.09 -10.83 -9.42
N ILE A 387 8.64 -10.44 -10.60
CA ILE A 387 7.23 -10.12 -10.89
C ILE A 387 6.74 -11.00 -12.03
N LYS A 388 5.63 -11.72 -11.79
CA LYS A 388 4.88 -12.44 -12.82
C LYS A 388 3.62 -11.67 -13.18
N THR A 389 3.50 -11.33 -14.47
CA THR A 389 2.34 -10.65 -15.04
C THR A 389 1.39 -11.65 -15.66
N TYR A 390 0.12 -11.66 -15.22
CA TYR A 390 -0.97 -12.45 -15.78
C TYR A 390 -1.89 -11.61 -16.68
N HIS A 391 -2.07 -10.35 -16.34
CA HIS A 391 -2.72 -9.33 -17.15
C HIS A 391 -2.02 -8.00 -16.91
N ASP A 392 -1.60 -7.33 -17.97
CA ASP A 392 -0.71 -6.17 -17.87
C ASP A 392 -1.41 -4.83 -17.66
N GLY A 393 -2.71 -4.80 -17.50
CA GLY A 393 -3.44 -3.55 -17.25
C GLY A 393 -3.27 -2.48 -18.34
N TYR A 394 -2.97 -2.89 -19.58
CA TYR A 394 -2.59 -2.05 -20.72
C TYR A 394 -1.20 -1.40 -20.60
N HIS A 395 -0.34 -1.92 -19.72
CA HIS A 395 1.10 -1.70 -19.79
C HIS A 395 1.73 -2.84 -20.60
N PRO A 396 2.63 -2.55 -21.57
CA PRO A 396 3.24 -3.60 -22.36
C PRO A 396 4.34 -4.37 -21.59
N PHE A 397 4.03 -4.80 -20.35
CA PHE A 397 4.96 -5.55 -19.51
C PHE A 397 5.15 -6.99 -20.03
N PRO A 398 6.37 -7.54 -19.93
CA PRO A 398 6.60 -8.96 -20.18
C PRO A 398 5.96 -9.85 -19.10
N GLU A 399 5.80 -11.14 -19.39
CA GLU A 399 5.26 -12.11 -18.45
C GLU A 399 6.13 -12.27 -17.20
N HIS A 400 7.45 -12.19 -17.37
CA HIS A 400 8.44 -12.34 -16.31
C HIS A 400 9.35 -11.13 -16.25
N MET A 401 9.45 -10.51 -15.08
CA MET A 401 10.40 -9.44 -14.76
C MET A 401 11.20 -9.85 -13.53
N LEU A 402 12.49 -9.52 -13.50
CA LEU A 402 13.39 -9.75 -12.37
C LEU A 402 14.27 -8.53 -12.18
N PHE A 403 14.34 -8.02 -10.97
CA PHE A 403 15.11 -6.82 -10.63
C PHE A 403 16.07 -7.09 -9.47
N ASP A 404 17.30 -6.59 -9.58
CA ASP A 404 18.27 -6.51 -8.50
C ASP A 404 18.10 -5.17 -7.78
N LEU A 405 17.37 -5.16 -6.67
CA LEU A 405 17.01 -3.95 -5.95
C LEU A 405 18.19 -3.20 -5.33
N ASN A 406 19.37 -3.84 -5.19
CA ASN A 406 20.57 -3.17 -4.70
C ASN A 406 21.14 -2.20 -5.75
N SER A 407 21.04 -2.55 -7.02
CA SER A 407 21.57 -1.77 -8.14
C SER A 407 20.50 -0.99 -8.90
N ASP A 408 19.25 -1.43 -8.84
CA ASP A 408 18.11 -0.87 -9.55
C ASP A 408 16.87 -0.75 -8.63
N PRO A 409 16.91 0.19 -7.68
CA PRO A 409 15.80 0.36 -6.72
C PRO A 409 14.52 0.90 -7.36
N LEU A 410 14.57 1.46 -8.57
CA LEU A 410 13.42 1.94 -9.34
C LEU A 410 12.93 0.96 -10.41
N GLU A 411 13.48 -0.26 -10.45
CA GLU A 411 12.99 -1.37 -11.29
C GLU A 411 12.93 -1.03 -12.79
N GLN A 412 14.02 -0.44 -13.30
CA GLN A 412 14.09 -0.05 -14.71
C GLN A 412 14.63 -1.14 -15.61
N ASP A 413 15.54 -1.99 -15.11
CA ASP A 413 16.29 -2.97 -15.88
C ASP A 413 15.83 -4.40 -15.56
N ASN A 414 14.96 -4.96 -16.40
CA ASN A 414 14.56 -6.37 -16.29
C ASN A 414 15.74 -7.29 -16.63
N VAL A 415 16.33 -7.93 -15.64
CA VAL A 415 17.50 -8.83 -15.76
C VAL A 415 17.13 -10.33 -15.78
N ALA A 416 15.88 -10.68 -16.06
CA ALA A 416 15.38 -12.06 -16.02
C ALA A 416 16.15 -12.98 -17.00
N GLU A 417 16.46 -12.52 -18.21
CA GLU A 417 17.21 -13.29 -19.20
C GLU A 417 18.68 -13.50 -18.83
N GLN A 418 19.26 -12.53 -18.11
CA GLN A 418 20.65 -12.57 -17.65
C GLN A 418 20.84 -13.43 -16.39
N ASN A 419 19.76 -13.67 -15.63
CA ASN A 419 19.79 -14.42 -14.37
C ASN A 419 18.77 -15.58 -14.34
N PRO A 420 18.90 -16.58 -15.27
CA PRO A 420 17.90 -17.64 -15.42
C PRO A 420 17.80 -18.57 -14.21
N ASP A 421 18.84 -18.71 -13.39
CA ASP A 421 18.80 -19.57 -12.21
C ASP A 421 18.09 -18.86 -11.05
N VAL A 422 18.30 -17.57 -10.85
CA VAL A 422 17.55 -16.74 -9.90
C VAL A 422 16.07 -16.70 -10.29
N LEU A 423 15.76 -16.56 -11.57
CA LEU A 423 14.39 -16.62 -12.08
C LEU A 423 13.70 -17.96 -11.75
N LYS A 424 14.40 -19.10 -11.95
CA LYS A 424 13.87 -20.43 -11.59
C LYS A 424 13.59 -20.55 -10.09
N GLU A 425 14.51 -20.06 -9.27
CA GLU A 425 14.35 -20.04 -7.81
C GLU A 425 13.12 -19.22 -7.42
N ALA A 426 12.95 -18.03 -7.95
CA ALA A 426 11.79 -17.19 -7.70
C ALA A 426 10.46 -17.85 -8.09
N VAL A 427 10.42 -18.49 -9.27
CA VAL A 427 9.25 -19.24 -9.74
C VAL A 427 8.95 -20.44 -8.82
N TRP A 428 10.00 -21.12 -8.34
CA TRP A 428 9.84 -22.25 -7.40
C TRP A 428 9.28 -21.79 -6.05
N ARG A 429 9.80 -20.67 -5.48
CA ARG A 429 9.30 -20.06 -4.25
C ARG A 429 7.83 -19.70 -4.37
N TYR A 430 7.47 -19.00 -5.45
CA TYR A 430 6.08 -18.67 -5.73
C TYR A 430 5.18 -19.92 -5.82
N SER A 431 5.60 -20.94 -6.57
CA SER A 431 4.81 -22.17 -6.75
C SER A 431 4.57 -22.90 -5.42
N ASN A 432 5.62 -23.04 -4.61
CA ASN A 432 5.50 -23.66 -3.27
C ASN A 432 4.54 -22.90 -2.35
N TRP A 433 4.65 -21.57 -2.33
CA TRP A 433 3.73 -20.76 -1.53
C TRP A 433 2.29 -20.92 -2.02
N HIS A 434 2.08 -20.82 -3.33
CA HIS A 434 0.76 -20.95 -3.95
C HIS A 434 0.11 -22.30 -3.64
N ASP A 435 0.83 -23.39 -3.79
CA ASP A 435 0.33 -24.73 -3.47
C ASP A 435 -0.06 -24.88 -2.00
N LYS A 436 0.75 -24.32 -1.08
CA LYS A 436 0.42 -24.29 0.35
C LYS A 436 -0.88 -23.51 0.61
N GLN A 437 -1.05 -22.34 -0.03
CA GLN A 437 -2.25 -21.54 0.14
C GLN A 437 -3.48 -22.24 -0.45
N MET A 438 -3.36 -22.84 -1.62
CA MET A 438 -4.46 -23.60 -2.25
C MET A 438 -4.85 -24.81 -1.38
N PHE A 439 -3.88 -25.53 -0.81
CA PHE A 439 -4.16 -26.63 0.09
C PHE A 439 -4.93 -26.20 1.35
N ARG A 440 -4.51 -25.10 1.98
CA ARG A 440 -5.23 -24.52 3.14
C ARG A 440 -6.65 -24.10 2.77
N MET A 441 -6.85 -23.56 1.59
CA MET A 441 -8.15 -23.12 1.10
C MET A 441 -9.14 -24.28 0.97
N THR A 442 -8.69 -25.48 0.58
CA THR A 442 -9.55 -26.67 0.50
C THR A 442 -10.18 -27.08 1.82
N ALA A 443 -9.51 -26.78 2.94
CA ALA A 443 -9.98 -27.10 4.27
C ALA A 443 -10.97 -26.06 4.85
N ASN A 444 -10.83 -24.79 4.44
CA ASN A 444 -11.45 -23.68 5.17
C ASN A 444 -12.46 -22.85 4.34
N ALA A 445 -12.33 -22.79 3.03
CA ALA A 445 -13.18 -21.94 2.19
C ALA A 445 -14.37 -22.70 1.57
N SER A 446 -15.43 -21.96 1.24
CA SER A 446 -16.60 -22.48 0.53
C SER A 446 -16.31 -22.82 -0.94
N ASP A 447 -15.26 -22.24 -1.50
CA ASP A 447 -14.68 -22.58 -2.79
C ASP A 447 -13.16 -22.60 -2.67
N SER A 448 -12.51 -23.33 -3.56
CA SER A 448 -11.05 -23.48 -3.63
C SER A 448 -10.46 -22.80 -4.87
N VAL A 449 -11.08 -21.71 -5.31
CA VAL A 449 -10.60 -20.93 -6.45
C VAL A 449 -9.71 -19.79 -5.94
N ASP A 450 -8.50 -19.70 -6.49
CA ASP A 450 -7.66 -18.51 -6.29
C ASP A 450 -8.39 -17.27 -6.83
N PRO A 451 -8.63 -16.24 -6.02
CA PRO A 451 -9.44 -15.06 -6.38
C PRO A 451 -8.85 -14.27 -7.56
N MET A 452 -7.56 -14.36 -7.83
CA MET A 452 -6.96 -13.78 -9.04
C MET A 452 -7.61 -14.37 -10.30
N TRP A 453 -7.89 -15.68 -10.34
CA TRP A 453 -8.61 -16.31 -11.47
C TRP A 453 -10.08 -15.89 -11.55
N THR A 454 -10.67 -15.46 -10.43
CA THR A 454 -11.99 -14.83 -10.45
C THR A 454 -11.93 -13.48 -11.17
N VAL A 455 -10.93 -12.64 -10.87
CA VAL A 455 -10.67 -11.39 -11.61
C VAL A 455 -10.50 -11.65 -13.09
N MET A 456 -9.65 -12.60 -13.46
CA MET A 456 -9.39 -12.94 -14.87
C MET A 456 -10.65 -13.42 -15.59
N ARG A 457 -11.47 -14.24 -14.95
CA ARG A 457 -12.75 -14.75 -15.48
C ARG A 457 -13.80 -13.65 -15.64
N GLU A 458 -13.76 -12.61 -14.81
CA GLU A 458 -14.63 -11.43 -14.93
C GLU A 458 -14.18 -10.47 -16.04
N GLY A 459 -13.08 -10.75 -16.73
CA GLY A 459 -12.58 -9.97 -17.87
C GLY A 459 -11.33 -9.16 -17.59
N GLY A 460 -10.60 -9.45 -16.50
CA GLY A 460 -9.35 -8.80 -16.12
C GLY A 460 -9.47 -7.85 -14.94
N PRO A 461 -8.45 -7.05 -14.65
CA PRO A 461 -8.42 -6.11 -13.56
C PRO A 461 -9.59 -5.13 -13.56
N TYR A 462 -10.02 -4.72 -12.36
CA TYR A 462 -11.23 -3.91 -12.20
C TYR A 462 -11.18 -2.61 -13.04
N HIS A 463 -10.07 -1.88 -12.99
CA HIS A 463 -9.92 -0.61 -13.70
C HIS A 463 -9.81 -0.75 -15.23
N THR A 464 -9.45 -1.92 -15.76
CA THR A 464 -9.44 -2.16 -17.22
C THR A 464 -10.81 -2.53 -17.79
N ARG A 465 -11.74 -2.95 -16.93
CA ARG A 465 -13.10 -3.38 -17.33
C ARG A 465 -14.11 -2.25 -17.35
N LEU A 466 -13.84 -1.17 -16.63
CA LEU A 466 -14.76 -0.03 -16.51
C LEU A 466 -14.41 1.04 -17.53
N PRO A 467 -15.42 1.78 -18.05
CA PRO A 467 -15.17 3.04 -18.73
C PRO A 467 -14.39 3.97 -17.80
N GLN A 468 -13.26 4.46 -18.27
CA GLN A 468 -12.44 5.41 -17.55
C GLN A 468 -12.59 6.82 -18.13
N PRO A 469 -12.42 7.89 -17.35
CA PRO A 469 -12.35 9.23 -17.90
C PRO A 469 -11.31 9.28 -19.02
N GLY A 470 -11.68 9.77 -20.21
CA GLY A 470 -10.81 9.91 -21.38
C GLY A 470 -10.56 8.63 -22.18
N ALA A 471 -11.08 7.47 -21.76
CA ALA A 471 -11.00 6.23 -22.52
C ALA A 471 -12.23 5.35 -22.22
N ASP A 472 -13.27 5.49 -23.02
CA ASP A 472 -14.45 4.61 -22.95
C ASP A 472 -14.14 3.16 -23.35
N CYS A 473 -13.05 2.99 -24.11
CA CYS A 473 -12.53 1.69 -24.54
C CYS A 473 -11.00 1.79 -24.82
N LEU A 474 -10.36 0.64 -25.02
CA LEU A 474 -8.92 0.61 -25.37
C LEU A 474 -8.61 1.42 -26.66
N GLU A 475 -9.53 1.47 -27.63
CA GLU A 475 -9.32 2.22 -28.87
C GLU A 475 -9.12 3.71 -28.64
N ASP A 476 -9.86 4.32 -27.70
CA ASP A 476 -9.67 5.75 -27.36
C ASP A 476 -8.26 5.98 -26.80
N TYR A 477 -7.77 5.07 -25.96
CA TYR A 477 -6.41 5.15 -25.44
C TYR A 477 -5.35 4.93 -26.54
N LEU A 478 -5.57 4.00 -27.46
CA LEU A 478 -4.67 3.78 -28.62
C LEU A 478 -4.58 5.06 -29.50
N ASN A 479 -5.70 5.75 -29.73
CA ASN A 479 -5.72 7.01 -30.45
C ASN A 479 -4.92 8.09 -29.71
N ARG A 480 -5.07 8.20 -28.38
CA ARG A 480 -4.27 9.11 -27.58
C ARG A 480 -2.75 8.81 -27.67
N LEU A 481 -2.36 7.54 -27.67
CA LEU A 481 -0.95 7.17 -27.85
C LEU A 481 -0.39 7.66 -29.19
N GLU A 482 -1.17 7.55 -30.29
CA GLU A 482 -0.77 8.07 -31.59
C GLU A 482 -0.67 9.62 -31.58
N GLU A 483 -1.66 10.31 -30.99
CA GLU A 483 -1.69 11.77 -30.88
C GLU A 483 -0.54 12.34 -30.04
N THR A 484 -0.06 11.57 -29.06
CA THR A 484 1.04 11.96 -28.16
C THR A 484 2.41 11.44 -28.60
N GLY A 485 2.51 10.88 -29.83
CA GLY A 485 3.78 10.41 -30.42
C GLY A 485 4.30 9.09 -29.85
N ARG A 486 3.43 8.28 -29.23
CA ARG A 486 3.76 6.98 -28.64
C ARG A 486 3.26 5.79 -29.47
N SER A 487 3.40 5.89 -30.81
CA SER A 487 2.91 4.90 -31.77
C SER A 487 3.46 3.47 -31.57
N GLU A 488 4.69 3.35 -31.03
CA GLU A 488 5.27 2.03 -30.69
C GLU A 488 4.45 1.35 -29.58
N GLY A 489 4.06 2.10 -28.54
CA GLY A 489 3.19 1.63 -27.47
C GLY A 489 1.81 1.25 -27.99
N ALA A 490 1.21 2.05 -28.87
CA ALA A 490 -0.06 1.73 -29.52
C ALA A 490 0.03 0.43 -30.34
N ALA A 491 1.10 0.25 -31.11
CA ALA A 491 1.32 -0.97 -31.88
C ALA A 491 1.48 -2.22 -30.97
N ALA A 492 2.23 -2.09 -29.88
CA ALA A 492 2.42 -3.19 -28.92
C ALA A 492 1.09 -3.61 -28.27
N LEU A 493 0.26 -2.65 -27.85
CA LEU A 493 -1.06 -2.94 -27.27
C LEU A 493 -2.03 -3.52 -28.30
N ARG A 494 -2.06 -3.03 -29.56
CA ARG A 494 -2.87 -3.64 -30.64
C ARG A 494 -2.47 -5.09 -30.91
N ALA A 495 -1.17 -5.40 -30.89
CA ALA A 495 -0.69 -6.76 -31.10
C ALA A 495 -1.10 -7.69 -29.94
N ARG A 496 -1.13 -7.19 -28.70
CA ARG A 496 -1.49 -7.96 -27.49
C ARG A 496 -3.00 -8.12 -27.32
N TYR A 497 -3.78 -7.12 -27.73
CA TYR A 497 -5.25 -7.04 -27.61
C TYR A 497 -5.89 -6.87 -29.01
N PRO A 498 -5.83 -7.90 -29.88
CA PRO A 498 -6.31 -7.79 -31.27
C PRO A 498 -7.83 -7.58 -31.37
N ASP A 499 -8.60 -7.97 -30.35
CA ASP A 499 -10.04 -7.79 -30.25
C ASP A 499 -10.35 -6.57 -29.38
N THR A 500 -10.18 -5.36 -29.93
CA THR A 500 -10.37 -4.07 -29.23
C THR A 500 -11.79 -3.83 -28.73
N HIS A 501 -12.75 -4.70 -29.04
CA HIS A 501 -14.11 -4.61 -28.56
C HIS A 501 -14.21 -5.17 -27.14
N ILE A 502 -13.93 -4.34 -26.14
CA ILE A 502 -14.41 -4.60 -24.78
C ILE A 502 -15.93 -4.62 -24.86
N ARG A 503 -16.49 -5.81 -25.06
CA ARG A 503 -17.93 -5.99 -25.06
C ARG A 503 -18.41 -5.68 -23.65
N ARG A 504 -19.11 -4.53 -23.50
CA ARG A 504 -19.99 -4.33 -22.36
C ARG A 504 -20.97 -5.51 -22.32
N LYS A 505 -20.86 -6.35 -21.33
CA LYS A 505 -21.89 -7.29 -20.95
C LYS A 505 -22.65 -6.76 -19.75
#